data_965b99070ac34f789a9cb3582dffe673
#
_entry.id   965b99070ac34f789a9cb3582dffe673
#
_cell.length_a   1.000
_cell.length_b   1.000
_cell.length_c   1.000
_cell.angle_alpha   90.00
_cell.angle_beta   90.00
_cell.angle_gamma   90.00
#
_symmetry.space_group_name_H-M   'P 1'
#
loop_
_entity.id
_entity.type
_entity.pdbx_description
1 polymer ?
#
loop_
_entity_poly.entity_id
_entity_poly.type
_entity_poly.pdbx_seq_one_letter_code
_entity_poly.pdbx_strand_id
1 'polypeptide(L)'
;IKNNVKQTVTECVEEIRRQAEEVEKVYSVYVVDDDGLLLGTVSLKKIILAKRGSKIQDVFDSDEIVSVPTYMSGEEVADIMQKYDLEAIPVVNIQGRLLGRITIDDVVDFITESAQEDIQVMAGISEDVEEDDSIWLLVRSRLPWLIGGMVGSFLAAKLIEQFDNSIALMP
;
A
#
# COMPACT_ATOMS: atom_id res chain seq x y z
N ILE A 1 -7.82 -1.95 16.45
CA ILE A 1 -7.83 -1.75 17.91
C ILE A 1 -6.93 -2.81 18.54
N LYS A 2 -6.13 -2.41 19.53
CA LYS A 2 -5.18 -3.26 20.24
C LYS A 2 -5.64 -3.46 21.68
N ASN A 3 -5.71 -4.73 22.14
CA ASN A 3 -6.10 -5.07 23.49
C ASN A 3 -5.15 -6.07 24.13
N ASN A 4 -5.00 -6.00 25.46
CA ASN A 4 -4.18 -6.93 26.22
C ASN A 4 -4.91 -8.24 26.45
N VAL A 5 -4.20 -9.38 26.35
CA VAL A 5 -4.75 -10.73 26.55
C VAL A 5 -5.39 -10.93 27.92
N LYS A 6 -4.92 -10.21 28.94
CA LYS A 6 -5.41 -10.29 30.32
C LYS A 6 -6.72 -9.54 30.57
N GLN A 7 -7.12 -8.64 29.67
CA GLN A 7 -8.34 -7.85 29.79
C GLN A 7 -9.59 -8.72 29.67
N THR A 8 -10.68 -8.22 30.24
CA THR A 8 -12.00 -8.81 30.08
C THR A 8 -12.63 -8.37 28.76
N VAL A 9 -13.57 -9.16 28.25
CA VAL A 9 -14.37 -8.80 27.07
C VAL A 9 -15.11 -7.47 27.29
N THR A 10 -15.55 -7.17 28.50
CA THR A 10 -16.23 -5.91 28.81
C THR A 10 -15.31 -4.71 28.67
N GLU A 11 -14.11 -4.78 29.20
CA GLU A 11 -13.08 -3.72 29.03
C GLU A 11 -12.70 -3.54 27.56
N CYS A 12 -12.60 -4.66 26.81
CA CYS A 12 -12.37 -4.60 25.36
C CYS A 12 -13.49 -3.85 24.63
N VAL A 13 -14.76 -4.10 24.95
CA VAL A 13 -15.90 -3.40 24.34
C VAL A 13 -15.88 -1.90 24.69
N GLU A 14 -15.51 -1.54 25.90
CA GLU A 14 -15.39 -0.13 26.29
C GLU A 14 -14.26 0.57 25.54
N GLU A 15 -13.13 -0.10 25.35
CA GLU A 15 -12.03 0.40 24.56
C GLU A 15 -12.42 0.57 23.08
N ILE A 16 -13.13 -0.41 22.51
CA ILE A 16 -13.69 -0.32 21.15
C ILE A 16 -14.60 0.91 21.03
N ARG A 17 -15.50 1.13 21.98
CA ARG A 17 -16.41 2.28 21.96
C ARG A 17 -15.67 3.61 22.04
N ARG A 18 -14.63 3.69 22.86
CA ARG A 18 -13.82 4.90 23.00
C ARG A 18 -13.07 5.25 21.72
N GLN A 19 -12.58 4.24 21.00
CA GLN A 19 -11.83 4.44 19.76
C GLN A 19 -12.72 4.46 18.52
N ALA A 20 -13.98 4.02 18.60
CA ALA A 20 -14.90 3.95 17.46
C ALA A 20 -15.24 5.32 16.85
N GLU A 21 -15.09 6.41 17.61
CA GLU A 21 -15.29 7.77 17.09
C GLU A 21 -14.13 8.21 16.17
N GLU A 22 -12.93 7.63 16.35
CA GLU A 22 -11.72 7.96 15.60
C GLU A 22 -11.43 6.97 14.46
N VAL A 23 -12.09 5.80 14.45
CA VAL A 23 -11.82 4.71 13.50
C VAL A 23 -13.08 4.39 12.69
N GLU A 24 -13.05 4.70 11.40
CA GLU A 24 -14.17 4.49 10.47
C GLU A 24 -14.65 3.03 10.43
N LYS A 25 -13.70 2.07 10.45
CA LYS A 25 -14.01 0.65 10.33
C LYS A 25 -13.21 -0.17 11.35
N VAL A 26 -13.89 -1.02 12.10
CA VAL A 26 -13.28 -1.98 13.02
C VAL A 26 -13.45 -3.39 12.44
N TYR A 27 -12.40 -3.92 11.83
CA TYR A 27 -12.42 -5.28 11.25
C TYR A 27 -12.20 -6.35 12.32
N SER A 28 -11.12 -6.21 13.10
CA SER A 28 -10.73 -7.15 14.13
C SER A 28 -10.02 -6.44 15.27
N VAL A 29 -10.02 -7.07 16.44
CA VAL A 29 -9.25 -6.62 17.59
C VAL A 29 -7.99 -7.48 17.69
N TYR A 30 -6.82 -6.84 17.70
CA TYR A 30 -5.54 -7.50 17.85
C TYR A 30 -5.23 -7.71 19.33
N VAL A 31 -4.89 -8.94 19.69
CA VAL A 31 -4.57 -9.33 21.06
C VAL A 31 -3.07 -9.36 21.24
N VAL A 32 -2.59 -8.66 22.24
CA VAL A 32 -1.15 -8.59 22.56
C VAL A 32 -0.89 -8.95 24.02
N ASP A 33 0.35 -9.29 24.33
CA ASP A 33 0.85 -9.43 25.70
C ASP A 33 1.24 -8.07 26.32
N ASP A 34 1.83 -8.13 27.54
CA ASP A 34 2.29 -6.95 28.26
C ASP A 34 3.47 -6.25 27.54
N ASP A 35 4.26 -6.98 26.73
CA ASP A 35 5.38 -6.48 25.94
C ASP A 35 4.95 -5.96 24.56
N GLY A 36 3.68 -6.13 24.19
CA GLY A 36 3.11 -5.74 22.92
C GLY A 36 3.31 -6.75 21.79
N LEU A 37 3.75 -7.98 22.11
CA LEU A 37 3.86 -9.09 21.18
C LEU A 37 2.47 -9.48 20.66
N LEU A 38 2.31 -9.65 19.37
CA LEU A 38 1.05 -10.08 18.76
C LEU A 38 0.79 -11.55 19.07
N LEU A 39 -0.29 -11.84 19.79
CA LEU A 39 -0.68 -13.19 20.21
C LEU A 39 -1.81 -13.77 19.37
N GLY A 40 -2.70 -12.91 18.84
CA GLY A 40 -3.87 -13.36 18.13
C GLY A 40 -4.78 -12.23 17.69
N THR A 41 -5.93 -12.65 17.17
CA THR A 41 -7.02 -11.73 16.83
C THR A 41 -8.31 -12.21 17.46
N VAL A 42 -9.24 -11.29 17.67
CA VAL A 42 -10.62 -11.64 18.05
C VAL A 42 -11.59 -10.87 17.17
N SER A 43 -12.52 -11.59 16.55
CA SER A 43 -13.54 -10.95 15.72
C SER A 43 -14.59 -10.25 16.60
N LEU A 44 -15.19 -9.16 16.08
CA LEU A 44 -16.30 -8.49 16.77
C LEU A 44 -17.46 -9.44 17.07
N LYS A 45 -17.72 -10.39 16.18
CA LYS A 45 -18.75 -11.43 16.39
C LYS A 45 -18.48 -12.25 17.66
N LYS A 46 -17.22 -12.69 17.87
CA LYS A 46 -16.86 -13.45 19.09
C LYS A 46 -16.98 -12.59 20.34
N ILE A 47 -16.60 -11.32 20.27
CA ILE A 47 -16.75 -10.37 21.40
C ILE A 47 -18.23 -10.19 21.77
N ILE A 48 -19.11 -10.03 20.78
CA ILE A 48 -20.56 -9.84 21.02
C ILE A 48 -21.21 -11.10 21.60
N LEU A 49 -20.78 -12.28 21.14
CA LEU A 49 -21.33 -13.57 21.60
C LEU A 49 -20.73 -14.06 22.91
N ALA A 50 -19.62 -13.45 23.35
CA ALA A 50 -18.95 -13.85 24.59
C ALA A 50 -19.78 -13.55 25.81
N LYS A 51 -19.67 -14.42 26.81
CA LYS A 51 -20.36 -14.21 28.12
C LYS A 51 -19.73 -13.01 28.83
N ARG A 52 -20.60 -12.25 29.56
CA ARG A 52 -20.10 -11.15 30.40
C ARG A 52 -19.10 -11.68 31.43
N GLY A 53 -17.94 -11.01 31.53
CA GLY A 53 -16.85 -11.41 32.43
C GLY A 53 -15.87 -12.44 31.87
N SER A 54 -16.08 -12.96 30.67
CA SER A 54 -15.05 -13.76 29.99
C SER A 54 -13.79 -12.92 29.75
N LYS A 55 -12.63 -13.57 29.80
CA LYS A 55 -11.35 -12.92 29.46
C LYS A 55 -11.09 -13.03 27.97
N ILE A 56 -10.32 -12.11 27.42
CA ILE A 56 -9.90 -12.12 26.03
C ILE A 56 -9.15 -13.40 25.69
N GLN A 57 -8.32 -13.90 26.62
CA GLN A 57 -7.60 -15.17 26.48
C GLN A 57 -8.47 -16.40 26.17
N ASP A 58 -9.77 -16.34 26.54
CA ASP A 58 -10.69 -17.48 26.36
C ASP A 58 -11.45 -17.41 25.03
N VAL A 59 -11.35 -16.30 24.30
CA VAL A 59 -12.16 -16.04 23.10
C VAL A 59 -11.35 -15.64 21.87
N PHE A 60 -10.04 -15.35 22.02
CA PHE A 60 -9.21 -14.98 20.89
C PHE A 60 -8.77 -16.19 20.08
N ASP A 61 -8.45 -15.98 18.81
CA ASP A 61 -7.86 -16.97 17.92
C ASP A 61 -6.35 -16.81 17.95
N SER A 62 -5.67 -17.87 18.34
CA SER A 62 -4.19 -17.98 18.27
C SER A 62 -3.71 -18.67 17.01
N ASP A 63 -4.63 -19.31 16.26
CA ASP A 63 -4.30 -20.09 15.09
C ASP A 63 -4.03 -19.17 13.88
N GLU A 64 -2.87 -19.36 13.26
CA GLU A 64 -2.42 -18.76 12.00
C GLU A 64 -2.72 -17.26 11.82
N ILE A 65 -2.12 -16.42 12.68
CA ILE A 65 -2.18 -14.98 12.44
C ILE A 65 -1.29 -14.65 11.25
N VAL A 66 -1.91 -14.26 10.15
CA VAL A 66 -1.17 -13.68 9.04
C VAL A 66 -0.79 -12.25 9.44
N SER A 67 0.51 -11.99 9.55
CA SER A 67 1.08 -10.68 9.86
C SER A 67 2.23 -10.38 8.91
N VAL A 68 2.52 -9.10 8.71
CA VAL A 68 3.61 -8.66 7.84
C VAL A 68 4.64 -7.86 8.62
N PRO A 69 5.93 -8.01 8.32
CA PRO A 69 6.97 -7.18 8.90
C PRO A 69 7.03 -5.81 8.21
N THR A 70 7.58 -4.80 8.89
CA THR A 70 7.69 -3.42 8.40
C THR A 70 8.53 -3.22 7.15
N TYR A 71 9.37 -4.17 6.80
CA TYR A 71 10.26 -4.10 5.63
C TYR A 71 9.68 -4.77 4.37
N MET A 72 8.48 -5.31 4.44
CA MET A 72 7.80 -5.93 3.29
C MET A 72 7.29 -4.85 2.34
N SER A 73 7.41 -5.09 1.04
CA SER A 73 6.91 -4.15 0.03
C SER A 73 5.38 -4.11 0.00
N GLY A 74 4.81 -3.01 -0.48
CA GLY A 74 3.36 -2.87 -0.62
C GLY A 74 2.75 -3.92 -1.55
N GLU A 75 3.45 -4.29 -2.61
CA GLU A 75 3.04 -5.33 -3.57
C GLU A 75 2.97 -6.70 -2.90
N GLU A 76 4.00 -7.08 -2.12
CA GLU A 76 4.01 -8.35 -1.38
C GLU A 76 2.88 -8.40 -0.33
N VAL A 77 2.59 -7.26 0.32
CA VAL A 77 1.46 -7.15 1.25
C VAL A 77 0.14 -7.33 0.52
N ALA A 78 -0.02 -6.73 -0.66
CA ALA A 78 -1.21 -6.88 -1.50
C ALA A 78 -1.46 -8.34 -1.87
N ASP A 79 -0.43 -9.05 -2.31
CA ASP A 79 -0.50 -10.47 -2.68
C ASP A 79 -0.93 -11.35 -1.49
N ILE A 80 -0.40 -11.07 -0.29
CA ILE A 80 -0.78 -11.78 0.93
C ILE A 80 -2.24 -11.50 1.28
N MET A 81 -2.66 -10.23 1.24
CA MET A 81 -4.04 -9.85 1.56
C MET A 81 -5.03 -10.49 0.58
N GLN A 82 -4.71 -10.51 -0.71
CA GLN A 82 -5.51 -11.17 -1.74
C GLN A 82 -5.57 -12.69 -1.53
N LYS A 83 -4.43 -13.32 -1.27
CA LYS A 83 -4.33 -14.78 -1.09
C LYS A 83 -5.17 -15.30 0.08
N TYR A 84 -5.23 -14.52 1.17
CA TYR A 84 -5.93 -14.90 2.40
C TYR A 84 -7.28 -14.20 2.58
N ASP A 85 -7.74 -13.42 1.58
CA ASP A 85 -9.00 -12.65 1.59
C ASP A 85 -9.12 -11.76 2.84
N LEU A 86 -8.04 -10.99 3.11
CA LEU A 86 -7.94 -10.17 4.31
C LEU A 86 -8.38 -8.73 4.03
N GLU A 87 -9.25 -8.18 4.88
CA GLU A 87 -9.64 -6.76 4.85
C GLU A 87 -8.64 -5.86 5.57
N ALA A 88 -7.87 -6.42 6.49
CA ALA A 88 -6.78 -5.74 7.20
C ALA A 88 -5.75 -6.74 7.70
N ILE A 89 -4.46 -6.35 7.69
CA ILE A 89 -3.36 -7.18 8.12
C ILE A 89 -2.52 -6.45 9.17
N PRO A 90 -2.15 -7.11 10.31
CA PRO A 90 -1.31 -6.50 11.33
C PRO A 90 0.13 -6.41 10.87
N VAL A 91 0.77 -5.29 11.19
CA VAL A 91 2.19 -5.02 10.94
C VAL A 91 2.96 -5.21 12.23
N VAL A 92 4.02 -6.01 12.15
CA VAL A 92 4.88 -6.31 13.30
C VAL A 92 6.33 -5.91 13.04
N ASN A 93 7.06 -5.60 14.11
CA ASN A 93 8.50 -5.43 14.02
C ASN A 93 9.22 -6.79 14.01
N ILE A 94 10.57 -6.77 13.91
CA ILE A 94 11.42 -7.98 13.94
C ILE A 94 11.30 -8.82 15.24
N GLN A 95 10.77 -8.23 16.31
CA GLN A 95 10.53 -8.89 17.58
C GLN A 95 9.10 -9.45 17.70
N GLY A 96 8.26 -9.32 16.67
CA GLY A 96 6.86 -9.74 16.67
C GLY A 96 5.91 -8.78 17.40
N ARG A 97 6.36 -7.58 17.79
CA ARG A 97 5.49 -6.59 18.45
C ARG A 97 4.60 -5.89 17.42
N LEU A 98 3.33 -5.76 17.77
CA LEU A 98 2.36 -5.07 16.94
C LEU A 98 2.65 -3.57 16.89
N LEU A 99 2.89 -3.06 15.67
CA LEU A 99 3.12 -1.63 15.41
C LEU A 99 1.86 -0.93 14.90
N GLY A 100 1.13 -1.59 13.99
CA GLY A 100 -0.04 -1.03 13.35
C GLY A 100 -0.80 -2.06 12.53
N ARG A 101 -1.59 -1.58 11.59
CA ARG A 101 -2.29 -2.39 10.60
C ARG A 101 -2.24 -1.70 9.24
N ILE A 102 -2.33 -2.48 8.19
CA ILE A 102 -2.60 -2.03 6.82
C ILE A 102 -4.00 -2.51 6.45
N THR A 103 -4.82 -1.66 5.87
CA THR A 103 -6.16 -2.01 5.38
C THR A 103 -6.14 -2.22 3.89
N ILE A 104 -7.17 -2.87 3.35
CA ILE A 104 -7.28 -3.10 1.91
C ILE A 104 -7.37 -1.77 1.14
N ASP A 105 -7.97 -0.75 1.75
CA ASP A 105 -8.09 0.59 1.16
C ASP A 105 -6.68 1.18 0.94
N ASP A 106 -5.79 1.11 1.95
CA ASP A 106 -4.39 1.56 1.87
C ASP A 106 -3.61 0.83 0.75
N VAL A 107 -3.87 -0.47 0.59
CA VAL A 107 -3.21 -1.29 -0.45
C VAL A 107 -3.70 -0.92 -1.85
N VAL A 108 -5.00 -0.67 -2.02
CA VAL A 108 -5.58 -0.25 -3.31
C VAL A 108 -5.03 1.12 -3.72
N ASP A 109 -4.94 2.06 -2.78
CA ASP A 109 -4.36 3.38 -3.04
C ASP A 109 -2.89 3.25 -3.48
N PHE A 110 -2.09 2.46 -2.76
CA PHE A 110 -0.68 2.19 -3.10
C PHE A 110 -0.53 1.58 -4.51
N ILE A 111 -1.32 0.55 -4.86
CA ILE A 111 -1.25 -0.08 -6.19
C ILE A 111 -1.65 0.91 -7.28
N THR A 112 -2.67 1.73 -7.04
CA THR A 112 -3.15 2.72 -8.01
C THR A 112 -2.09 3.79 -8.25
N GLU A 113 -1.46 4.29 -7.20
CA GLU A 113 -0.37 5.26 -7.25
C GLU A 113 0.83 4.71 -8.02
N SER A 114 1.31 3.50 -7.66
CA SER A 114 2.40 2.82 -8.36
C SER A 114 2.11 2.60 -9.86
N ALA A 115 0.88 2.20 -10.19
CA ALA A 115 0.50 2.02 -11.60
C ALA A 115 0.47 3.35 -12.38
N GLN A 116 0.08 4.46 -11.73
CA GLN A 116 0.12 5.79 -12.33
C GLN A 116 1.55 6.26 -12.56
N GLU A 117 2.44 6.05 -11.59
CA GLU A 117 3.87 6.35 -11.73
C GLU A 117 4.49 5.60 -12.91
N ASP A 118 4.24 4.30 -13.03
CA ASP A 118 4.73 3.48 -14.13
C ASP A 118 4.26 4.01 -15.50
N ILE A 119 2.99 4.41 -15.61
CA ILE A 119 2.44 5.01 -16.84
C ILE A 119 3.13 6.35 -17.15
N GLN A 120 3.38 7.19 -16.16
CA GLN A 120 4.05 8.47 -16.33
C GLN A 120 5.50 8.28 -16.81
N VAL A 121 6.23 7.35 -16.18
CA VAL A 121 7.60 7.00 -16.60
C VAL A 121 7.63 6.49 -18.04
N MET A 122 6.70 5.60 -18.42
CA MET A 122 6.57 5.10 -19.81
C MET A 122 6.22 6.22 -20.81
N ALA A 123 5.47 7.23 -20.38
CA ALA A 123 5.13 8.41 -21.19
C ALA A 123 6.26 9.45 -21.25
N GLY A 124 7.40 9.21 -20.57
CA GLY A 124 8.54 10.13 -20.50
C GLY A 124 8.27 11.37 -19.64
N ILE A 125 7.39 11.26 -18.67
CA ILE A 125 7.09 12.31 -17.67
C ILE A 125 7.92 11.99 -16.43
N SER A 126 8.61 12.99 -15.88
CA SER A 126 9.36 12.82 -14.61
C SER A 126 8.39 12.67 -13.42
N GLU A 127 8.80 11.87 -12.44
CA GLU A 127 8.03 11.43 -11.25
C GLU A 127 7.41 12.55 -10.38
N ASP A 128 7.83 13.82 -10.57
CA ASP A 128 7.47 14.94 -9.69
C ASP A 128 6.28 15.81 -10.18
N VAL A 129 5.40 15.28 -11.07
CA VAL A 129 4.33 16.11 -11.66
C VAL A 129 2.95 15.62 -11.22
N GLU A 130 2.33 16.34 -10.29
CA GLU A 130 0.93 16.15 -9.87
C GLU A 130 -0.06 16.81 -10.85
N GLU A 131 -1.32 16.31 -10.90
CA GLU A 131 -2.36 16.84 -11.79
C GLU A 131 -2.71 18.33 -11.57
N ASP A 132 -2.43 18.85 -10.37
CA ASP A 132 -2.70 20.25 -9.97
C ASP A 132 -1.51 21.20 -10.23
N ASP A 133 -0.42 20.71 -10.81
CA ASP A 133 0.77 21.49 -11.04
C ASP A 133 0.57 22.55 -12.14
N SER A 134 1.29 23.68 -11.95
CA SER A 134 1.32 24.76 -12.93
C SER A 134 1.70 24.24 -14.32
N ILE A 135 0.95 24.67 -15.36
CA ILE A 135 1.20 24.33 -16.78
C ILE A 135 2.68 24.48 -17.17
N TRP A 136 3.40 25.40 -16.54
CA TRP A 136 4.82 25.62 -16.76
C TRP A 136 5.70 24.45 -16.25
N LEU A 137 5.32 23.83 -15.15
CA LEU A 137 6.01 22.65 -14.61
C LEU A 137 5.81 21.44 -15.53
N LEU A 138 4.58 21.24 -16.03
CA LEU A 138 4.22 20.21 -17.00
C LEU A 138 5.00 20.37 -18.31
N VAL A 139 5.13 21.59 -18.82
CA VAL A 139 5.92 21.88 -20.02
C VAL A 139 7.39 21.60 -19.78
N ARG A 140 7.94 22.05 -18.66
CA ARG A 140 9.35 21.86 -18.31
C ARG A 140 9.73 20.39 -18.13
N SER A 141 8.85 19.56 -17.57
CA SER A 141 9.09 18.13 -17.39
C SER A 141 9.09 17.35 -18.71
N ARG A 142 8.27 17.77 -19.69
CA ARG A 142 8.19 17.14 -21.03
C ARG A 142 9.20 17.67 -22.03
N LEU A 143 9.72 18.86 -21.80
CA LEU A 143 10.63 19.54 -22.74
C LEU A 143 11.90 18.75 -23.08
N PRO A 144 12.59 18.10 -22.13
CA PRO A 144 13.77 17.28 -22.45
C PRO A 144 13.48 16.13 -23.40
N TRP A 145 12.33 15.45 -23.22
CA TRP A 145 11.89 14.34 -24.07
C TRP A 145 11.54 14.82 -25.48
N LEU A 146 10.83 15.94 -25.59
CA LEU A 146 10.47 16.54 -26.88
C LEU A 146 11.71 17.02 -27.65
N ILE A 147 12.67 17.64 -26.97
CA ILE A 147 13.94 18.05 -27.57
C ILE A 147 14.71 16.82 -28.08
N GLY A 148 14.79 15.75 -27.27
CA GLY A 148 15.43 14.49 -27.69
C GLY A 148 14.80 13.90 -28.95
N GLY A 149 13.47 13.88 -29.02
CA GLY A 149 12.73 13.43 -30.21
C GLY A 149 12.97 14.32 -31.44
N MET A 150 13.01 15.64 -31.25
CA MET A 150 13.29 16.60 -32.33
C MET A 150 14.70 16.44 -32.88
N VAL A 151 15.68 16.31 -31.99
CA VAL A 151 17.09 16.07 -32.43
C VAL A 151 17.22 14.74 -33.14
N GLY A 152 16.59 13.68 -32.65
CA GLY A 152 16.58 12.38 -33.32
C GLY A 152 15.94 12.43 -34.70
N SER A 153 14.81 13.11 -34.84
CA SER A 153 14.13 13.30 -36.13
C SER A 153 15.00 14.12 -37.13
N PHE A 154 15.67 15.16 -36.63
CA PHE A 154 16.57 15.97 -37.47
C PHE A 154 17.79 15.16 -37.97
N LEU A 155 18.37 14.35 -37.10
CA LEU A 155 19.47 13.47 -37.47
C LEU A 155 19.03 12.41 -38.50
N ALA A 156 17.86 11.82 -38.32
CA ALA A 156 17.28 10.86 -39.24
C ALA A 156 17.05 11.50 -40.64
N ALA A 157 16.47 12.71 -40.68
CA ALA A 157 16.25 13.44 -41.90
C ALA A 157 17.57 13.74 -42.66
N LYS A 158 18.62 14.13 -41.93
CA LYS A 158 19.98 14.35 -42.49
C LYS A 158 20.59 13.10 -43.06
N LEU A 159 20.42 11.96 -42.39
CA LEU A 159 20.90 10.67 -42.89
C LEU A 159 20.19 10.27 -44.20
N ILE A 160 18.85 10.44 -44.24
CA ILE A 160 18.07 10.12 -45.45
C ILE A 160 18.49 11.01 -46.61
N GLU A 161 18.63 12.33 -46.41
CA GLU A 161 19.13 13.26 -47.44
C GLU A 161 20.50 12.85 -48.02
N GLN A 162 21.40 12.35 -47.16
CA GLN A 162 22.71 11.89 -47.59
C GLN A 162 22.64 10.61 -48.44
N PHE A 163 21.75 9.69 -48.10
CA PHE A 163 21.53 8.47 -48.89
C PHE A 163 20.82 8.74 -50.22
N ASP A 164 19.82 9.64 -50.25
CA ASP A 164 19.12 10.04 -51.48
C ASP A 164 20.08 10.67 -52.50
N ASN A 165 21.00 11.54 -52.06
CA ASN A 165 22.02 12.12 -52.91
C ASN A 165 23.00 11.04 -53.45
N SER A 166 23.22 9.99 -52.68
CA SER A 166 24.10 8.87 -53.12
C SER A 166 23.40 7.97 -54.14
N ILE A 167 22.09 7.80 -54.07
CA ILE A 167 21.27 7.02 -55.02
C ILE A 167 21.10 7.78 -56.33
N ALA A 168 20.91 9.11 -56.29
CA ALA A 168 20.74 9.95 -57.47
C ALA A 168 22.03 10.03 -58.34
N LEU A 169 23.18 9.62 -57.81
CA LEU A 169 24.47 9.58 -58.54
C LEU A 169 24.79 8.24 -59.17
N MET A 170 23.92 7.22 -59.05
CA MET A 170 24.04 5.98 -59.78
C MET A 170 23.32 6.09 -61.14
N PRO A 171 24.04 5.91 -62.25
CA PRO A 171 23.48 5.95 -63.61
C PRO A 171 22.58 4.75 -63.89
#